data_e5e47ced8e053cae12980fd20878b42d
#
_entry.id   e5e47ced8e053cae12980fd20878b42d
#
_cell.length_a   1.000
_cell.length_b   1.000
_cell.length_c   1.000
_cell.angle_alpha   90.00
_cell.angle_beta   90.00
_cell.angle_gamma   90.00
#
_symmetry.space_group_name_H-M   'P 1'
#
loop_
_entity.id
_entity.type
_entity.pdbx_description
1 polymer ?
#
loop_
_entity_poly.entity_id
_entity_poly.type
_entity_poly.pdbx_seq_one_letter_code
_entity_poly.pdbx_strand_id
1 'polypeptide(L)'
;MTKTLLSAAVFATLLAGSALADDAKKMADKKPPAAKPVTVKLSDGKGKSIGTAKLEADPGGVKITLAVKGLPAGEHAIHVHETAKCEAPDFKSAGGHFNPEHKKHGKDNPEGAHAGDIPNFTADDKGGSTASFVAPGITLDDGPHSVFTGGGTALVIHEKADDGKTDPAGAAGNRIACGLIKK
;
A
#
# COMPACT_ATOMS: atom_id res chain seq x y z
N MET A 1 75.71 46.02 -4.63
CA MET A 1 75.48 44.93 -5.64
C MET A 1 74.92 43.72 -4.97
N THR A 2 73.60 43.59 -4.93
CA THR A 2 72.90 42.51 -4.23
C THR A 2 72.19 41.62 -5.28
N LYS A 3 72.58 40.38 -5.36
CA LYS A 3 71.98 39.39 -6.27
C LYS A 3 70.81 38.76 -5.58
N THR A 4 69.65 38.93 -6.15
CA THR A 4 68.41 38.25 -5.72
C THR A 4 68.26 36.87 -6.41
N LEU A 5 68.19 35.80 -5.63
CA LEU A 5 67.93 34.46 -6.12
C LEU A 5 66.41 34.24 -6.15
N LEU A 6 65.86 33.95 -7.32
CA LEU A 6 64.47 33.52 -7.52
C LEU A 6 64.34 32.03 -7.30
N SER A 7 63.63 31.60 -6.26
CA SER A 7 63.23 30.18 -6.08
C SER A 7 61.95 29.93 -6.83
N ALA A 8 61.95 28.99 -7.76
CA ALA A 8 60.75 28.46 -8.42
C ALA A 8 60.16 27.33 -7.59
N ALA A 9 58.97 27.55 -7.08
CA ALA A 9 58.17 26.49 -6.43
C ALA A 9 57.36 25.72 -7.50
N VAL A 10 57.64 24.46 -7.64
CA VAL A 10 56.84 23.53 -8.47
C VAL A 10 55.63 23.11 -7.68
N PHE A 11 54.44 23.50 -8.13
CA PHE A 11 53.17 23.02 -7.63
C PHE A 11 52.84 21.68 -8.32
N ALA A 12 52.95 20.57 -7.58
CA ALA A 12 52.40 19.29 -7.99
C ALA A 12 50.93 19.23 -7.61
N THR A 13 50.02 19.35 -8.59
CA THR A 13 48.58 19.14 -8.39
C THR A 13 48.30 17.64 -8.38
N LEU A 14 47.91 17.13 -7.21
CA LEU A 14 47.35 15.77 -7.10
C LEU A 14 45.99 15.71 -7.81
N LEU A 15 45.90 14.99 -8.91
CA LEU A 15 44.63 14.49 -9.47
C LEU A 15 44.24 13.21 -8.72
N ALA A 16 43.45 13.37 -7.65
CA ALA A 16 42.81 12.22 -6.96
C ALA A 16 41.40 12.61 -6.56
N GLY A 17 40.49 12.72 -7.53
CA GLY A 17 39.12 13.17 -7.26
C GLY A 17 37.99 12.52 -8.04
N SER A 18 38.30 11.71 -9.08
CA SER A 18 37.27 11.21 -9.99
C SER A 18 36.75 9.80 -9.69
N ALA A 19 37.44 8.96 -8.94
CA ALA A 19 37.04 7.58 -8.70
C ALA A 19 35.91 7.44 -7.64
N LEU A 20 35.87 8.36 -6.65
CA LEU A 20 34.87 8.28 -5.57
C LEU A 20 33.48 8.76 -5.99
N ALA A 21 33.39 9.60 -7.04
CA ALA A 21 32.11 10.11 -7.54
C ALA A 21 31.35 9.08 -8.41
N ASP A 22 32.07 8.23 -9.13
CA ASP A 22 31.47 7.18 -9.99
C ASP A 22 30.90 6.01 -9.16
N ASP A 23 31.54 5.65 -8.06
CA ASP A 23 31.04 4.60 -7.16
C ASP A 23 29.77 5.04 -6.39
N ALA A 24 29.70 6.31 -5.99
CA ALA A 24 28.51 6.86 -5.33
C ALA A 24 27.30 6.91 -6.29
N LYS A 25 27.53 7.25 -7.57
CA LYS A 25 26.48 7.26 -8.59
C LYS A 25 25.97 5.87 -8.94
N LYS A 26 26.86 4.87 -8.99
CA LYS A 26 26.50 3.48 -9.24
C LYS A 26 25.72 2.83 -8.09
N MET A 27 25.88 3.30 -6.85
CA MET A 27 25.08 2.87 -5.70
C MET A 27 23.69 3.54 -5.68
N ALA A 28 23.55 4.75 -6.19
CA ALA A 28 22.27 5.46 -6.25
C ALA A 28 21.30 4.90 -7.29
N ASP A 29 21.81 4.26 -8.36
CA ASP A 29 20.99 3.71 -9.45
C ASP A 29 20.46 2.28 -9.19
N LYS A 30 20.81 1.64 -8.08
CA LYS A 30 20.31 0.32 -7.75
C LYS A 30 18.97 0.45 -7.01
N LYS A 31 17.86 0.61 -7.79
CA LYS A 31 16.49 0.47 -7.24
C LYS A 31 16.42 -0.81 -6.40
N PRO A 32 15.95 -0.75 -5.14
CA PRO A 32 15.74 -1.96 -4.34
C PRO A 32 14.92 -2.99 -5.13
N PRO A 33 15.18 -4.29 -4.97
CA PRO A 33 14.35 -5.30 -5.60
C PRO A 33 12.89 -5.06 -5.19
N ALA A 34 12.00 -5.00 -6.17
CA ALA A 34 10.57 -4.80 -5.92
C ALA A 34 10.06 -5.86 -4.93
N ALA A 35 9.25 -5.44 -3.98
CA ALA A 35 8.63 -6.36 -3.03
C ALA A 35 7.89 -7.47 -3.77
N LYS A 36 7.93 -8.70 -3.22
CA LYS A 36 7.27 -9.86 -3.84
C LYS A 36 5.75 -9.65 -3.83
N PRO A 37 5.05 -10.03 -4.90
CA PRO A 37 3.60 -10.02 -4.94
C PRO A 37 2.99 -10.86 -3.80
N VAL A 38 1.89 -10.39 -3.25
CA VAL A 38 1.12 -11.08 -2.19
C VAL A 38 -0.23 -11.49 -2.76
N THR A 39 -0.63 -12.75 -2.51
CA THR A 39 -1.98 -13.22 -2.85
C THR A 39 -2.80 -13.38 -1.59
N VAL A 40 -3.87 -12.60 -1.48
CA VAL A 40 -4.83 -12.60 -0.38
C VAL A 40 -6.02 -13.47 -0.79
N LYS A 41 -6.31 -14.50 0.00
CA LYS A 41 -7.51 -15.34 -0.17
C LYS A 41 -8.66 -14.69 0.59
N LEU A 42 -9.78 -14.46 -0.08
CA LEU A 42 -10.97 -13.83 0.48
C LEU A 42 -12.03 -14.88 0.78
N SER A 43 -12.62 -14.80 1.96
CA SER A 43 -13.74 -15.66 2.41
C SER A 43 -14.88 -14.81 2.94
N ASP A 44 -16.11 -15.31 2.75
CA ASP A 44 -17.34 -14.71 3.31
C ASP A 44 -17.51 -15.02 4.81
N GLY A 45 -18.54 -14.45 5.43
CA GLY A 45 -18.88 -14.66 6.84
C GLY A 45 -19.29 -16.08 7.22
N LYS A 46 -19.39 -16.99 6.25
CA LYS A 46 -19.63 -18.44 6.44
C LYS A 46 -18.34 -19.26 6.25
N GLY A 47 -17.20 -18.60 6.00
CA GLY A 47 -15.92 -19.25 5.73
C GLY A 47 -15.76 -19.78 4.31
N LYS A 48 -16.74 -19.54 3.41
CA LYS A 48 -16.65 -19.95 2.00
C LYS A 48 -15.69 -19.03 1.25
N SER A 49 -14.75 -19.63 0.51
CA SER A 49 -13.87 -18.86 -0.38
C SER A 49 -14.67 -18.19 -1.49
N ILE A 50 -14.48 -16.88 -1.66
CA ILE A 50 -15.14 -16.08 -2.70
C ILE A 50 -14.16 -15.57 -3.77
N GLY A 51 -12.85 -15.76 -3.59
CA GLY A 51 -11.85 -15.35 -4.57
C GLY A 51 -10.56 -14.90 -3.97
N THR A 52 -9.84 -14.05 -4.71
CA THR A 52 -8.51 -13.58 -4.34
C THR A 52 -8.31 -12.11 -4.70
N ALA A 53 -7.38 -11.47 -3.98
CA ALA A 53 -6.77 -10.21 -4.38
C ALA A 53 -5.26 -10.40 -4.51
N LYS A 54 -4.67 -9.96 -5.62
CA LYS A 54 -3.22 -9.93 -5.82
C LYS A 54 -2.73 -8.51 -5.57
N LEU A 55 -1.77 -8.36 -4.68
CA LEU A 55 -1.12 -7.11 -4.32
C LEU A 55 0.28 -7.09 -4.94
N GLU A 56 0.60 -6.04 -5.68
CA GLU A 56 1.89 -5.84 -6.35
C GLU A 56 2.40 -4.42 -6.08
N ALA A 57 3.71 -4.29 -5.90
CA ALA A 57 4.31 -2.95 -5.79
C ALA A 57 4.08 -2.17 -7.09
N ASP A 58 3.65 -0.92 -6.95
CA ASP A 58 3.39 0.02 -8.04
C ASP A 58 4.05 1.37 -7.72
N PRO A 59 4.53 2.13 -8.71
CA PRO A 59 5.09 3.47 -8.46
C PRO A 59 4.15 4.42 -7.71
N GLY A 60 2.83 4.22 -7.82
CA GLY A 60 1.81 4.99 -7.12
C GLY A 60 1.37 4.40 -5.78
N GLY A 61 1.99 3.32 -5.28
CA GLY A 61 1.61 2.63 -4.05
C GLY A 61 1.52 1.11 -4.19
N VAL A 62 0.37 0.51 -3.98
CA VAL A 62 0.13 -0.93 -4.19
C VAL A 62 -0.98 -1.12 -5.22
N LYS A 63 -0.66 -1.79 -6.32
CA LYS A 63 -1.67 -2.25 -7.27
C LYS A 63 -2.37 -3.48 -6.69
N ILE A 64 -3.69 -3.42 -6.62
CA ILE A 64 -4.55 -4.50 -6.16
C ILE A 64 -5.38 -4.99 -7.35
N THR A 65 -5.23 -6.27 -7.70
CA THR A 65 -6.05 -6.94 -8.72
C THR A 65 -6.99 -7.90 -8.00
N LEU A 66 -8.28 -7.57 -8.00
CA LEU A 66 -9.36 -8.32 -7.36
C LEU A 66 -10.01 -9.28 -8.36
N ALA A 67 -10.24 -10.52 -7.94
CA ALA A 67 -11.04 -11.51 -8.68
C ALA A 67 -11.93 -12.27 -7.69
N VAL A 68 -13.22 -11.92 -7.63
CA VAL A 68 -14.19 -12.44 -6.64
C VAL A 68 -15.50 -12.83 -7.28
N LYS A 69 -16.27 -13.62 -6.56
CA LYS A 69 -17.61 -14.08 -6.96
C LYS A 69 -18.50 -14.33 -5.74
N GLY A 70 -19.82 -14.32 -5.96
CA GLY A 70 -20.82 -14.61 -4.93
C GLY A 70 -21.07 -13.44 -3.98
N LEU A 71 -20.72 -12.21 -4.40
CA LEU A 71 -21.14 -10.99 -3.73
C LEU A 71 -22.57 -10.60 -4.15
N PRO A 72 -23.29 -9.78 -3.38
CA PRO A 72 -24.44 -9.07 -3.91
C PRO A 72 -24.06 -8.27 -5.17
N ALA A 73 -25.00 -8.11 -6.11
CA ALA A 73 -24.79 -7.24 -7.25
C ALA A 73 -24.75 -5.76 -6.80
N GLY A 74 -23.92 -4.95 -7.42
CA GLY A 74 -23.81 -3.52 -7.15
C GLY A 74 -22.42 -3.08 -6.71
N GLU A 75 -22.35 -1.87 -6.20
CA GLU A 75 -21.10 -1.24 -5.80
C GLU A 75 -20.74 -1.57 -4.33
N HIS A 76 -19.48 -1.90 -4.10
CA HIS A 76 -18.96 -2.30 -2.81
C HIS A 76 -17.70 -1.50 -2.45
N ALA A 77 -17.60 -1.14 -1.18
CA ALA A 77 -16.36 -0.67 -0.61
C ALA A 77 -15.38 -1.82 -0.35
N ILE A 78 -14.11 -1.50 -0.45
CA ILE A 78 -13.01 -2.39 -0.09
C ILE A 78 -11.94 -1.56 0.63
N HIS A 79 -11.49 -2.03 1.81
CA HIS A 79 -10.51 -1.30 2.61
C HIS A 79 -9.45 -2.22 3.17
N VAL A 80 -8.25 -1.67 3.43
CA VAL A 80 -7.25 -2.34 4.26
C VAL A 80 -7.53 -1.99 5.72
N HIS A 81 -7.70 -3.01 6.55
CA HIS A 81 -7.93 -2.92 7.99
C HIS A 81 -6.65 -3.21 8.77
N GLU A 82 -6.52 -2.61 9.95
CA GLU A 82 -5.27 -2.51 10.73
C GLU A 82 -4.75 -3.83 11.31
N THR A 83 -5.59 -4.87 11.41
CA THR A 83 -5.23 -6.12 12.08
C THR A 83 -5.42 -7.33 11.16
N ALA A 84 -4.39 -8.19 11.05
CA ALA A 84 -4.45 -9.43 10.28
C ALA A 84 -5.28 -10.51 10.98
N LYS A 85 -6.57 -10.24 11.20
CA LYS A 85 -7.57 -11.16 11.74
C LYS A 85 -8.87 -11.07 10.94
N CYS A 86 -9.47 -12.22 10.63
CA CYS A 86 -10.72 -12.33 9.87
C CYS A 86 -11.67 -13.31 10.58
N GLU A 87 -12.06 -13.00 11.82
CA GLU A 87 -12.97 -13.84 12.58
C GLU A 87 -14.40 -13.62 12.10
N ALA A 88 -14.99 -14.68 11.56
CA ALA A 88 -16.37 -14.68 11.09
C ALA A 88 -17.37 -14.63 12.29
N PRO A 89 -18.62 -14.15 12.09
CA PRO A 89 -19.19 -13.78 10.79
C PRO A 89 -18.99 -12.32 10.39
N ASP A 90 -18.65 -11.41 11.33
CA ASP A 90 -18.72 -9.96 11.16
C ASP A 90 -17.37 -9.28 10.93
N PHE A 91 -16.26 -10.05 11.03
CA PHE A 91 -14.90 -9.61 10.79
C PHE A 91 -14.45 -8.36 11.60
N LYS A 92 -15.12 -8.10 12.74
CA LYS A 92 -14.74 -6.99 13.64
C LYS A 92 -13.32 -7.13 14.18
N SER A 93 -12.80 -8.37 14.25
CA SER A 93 -11.42 -8.65 14.65
C SER A 93 -10.36 -8.03 13.73
N ALA A 94 -10.71 -7.63 12.51
CA ALA A 94 -9.83 -6.88 11.62
C ALA A 94 -9.54 -5.44 12.11
N GLY A 95 -10.27 -4.94 13.10
CA GLY A 95 -10.10 -3.60 13.66
C GLY A 95 -10.69 -2.49 12.77
N GLY A 96 -10.17 -1.27 12.92
CA GLY A 96 -10.46 -0.11 12.07
C GLY A 96 -9.73 -0.16 10.74
N HIS A 97 -9.91 0.87 9.92
CA HIS A 97 -9.12 1.04 8.70
C HIS A 97 -7.64 1.23 9.06
N PHE A 98 -6.75 0.75 8.22
CA PHE A 98 -5.31 0.98 8.37
C PHE A 98 -5.01 2.48 8.23
N ASN A 99 -4.65 3.12 9.34
CA ASN A 99 -4.56 4.58 9.46
C ASN A 99 -3.35 5.01 10.30
N PRO A 100 -2.11 4.82 9.81
CA PRO A 100 -0.91 5.18 10.55
C PRO A 100 -0.74 6.68 10.78
N GLU A 101 -1.43 7.53 10.03
CA GLU A 101 -1.36 8.99 10.14
C GLU A 101 -2.48 9.60 10.98
N HIS A 102 -3.38 8.78 11.55
CA HIS A 102 -4.52 9.23 12.37
C HIS A 102 -5.41 10.27 11.68
N LYS A 103 -5.61 10.14 10.37
CA LYS A 103 -6.50 10.99 9.57
C LYS A 103 -7.96 10.57 9.74
N LYS A 104 -8.87 11.36 9.18
CA LYS A 104 -10.28 11.00 9.03
C LYS A 104 -10.48 10.08 7.83
N HIS A 105 -11.66 9.44 7.78
CA HIS A 105 -12.04 8.63 6.63
C HIS A 105 -12.38 9.48 5.41
N GLY A 106 -12.00 8.95 4.23
CA GLY A 106 -12.54 9.35 2.94
C GLY A 106 -11.66 10.30 2.13
N LYS A 107 -11.57 10.01 0.83
CA LYS A 107 -10.79 10.79 -0.15
C LYS A 107 -11.35 12.20 -0.38
N ASP A 108 -12.65 12.39 -0.12
CA ASP A 108 -13.37 13.65 -0.28
C ASP A 108 -13.51 14.41 1.05
N ASN A 109 -12.91 13.91 2.12
CA ASN A 109 -12.83 14.57 3.42
C ASN A 109 -11.54 15.40 3.49
N PRO A 110 -11.59 16.70 3.80
CA PRO A 110 -10.40 17.55 3.87
C PRO A 110 -9.40 17.12 4.97
N GLU A 111 -9.85 16.34 5.96
CA GLU A 111 -8.99 15.76 7.00
C GLU A 111 -8.61 14.30 6.73
N GLY A 112 -8.96 13.76 5.55
CA GLY A 112 -8.71 12.38 5.14
C GLY A 112 -7.53 12.28 4.17
N ALA A 113 -7.30 11.12 3.63
CA ALA A 113 -7.96 9.84 3.84
C ALA A 113 -7.11 8.94 4.74
N HIS A 114 -7.69 7.81 5.21
CA HIS A 114 -6.88 6.74 5.78
C HIS A 114 -5.96 6.13 4.73
N ALA A 115 -4.82 5.58 5.14
CA ALA A 115 -3.94 4.84 4.22
C ALA A 115 -4.62 3.62 3.59
N GLY A 116 -5.57 3.01 4.32
CA GLY A 116 -6.33 1.84 3.90
C GLY A 116 -7.58 2.13 3.08
N ASP A 117 -7.92 3.40 2.81
CA ASP A 117 -9.08 3.76 1.98
C ASP A 117 -8.76 3.51 0.51
N ILE A 118 -9.57 2.70 -0.15
CA ILE A 118 -9.39 2.24 -1.53
C ILE A 118 -10.67 2.57 -2.33
N PRO A 119 -10.59 2.84 -3.65
CA PRO A 119 -11.78 3.06 -4.46
C PRO A 119 -12.78 1.90 -4.43
N ASN A 120 -14.07 2.21 -4.51
CA ASN A 120 -15.12 1.22 -4.67
C ASN A 120 -14.92 0.37 -5.93
N PHE A 121 -15.52 -0.81 -5.94
CA PHE A 121 -15.61 -1.67 -7.13
C PHE A 121 -17.04 -2.16 -7.32
N THR A 122 -17.35 -2.62 -8.53
CA THR A 122 -18.69 -3.11 -8.88
C THR A 122 -18.66 -4.62 -9.06
N ALA A 123 -19.61 -5.32 -8.42
CA ALA A 123 -19.96 -6.69 -8.70
C ALA A 123 -21.11 -6.74 -9.74
N ASP A 124 -20.99 -7.61 -10.72
CA ASP A 124 -22.00 -7.80 -11.77
C ASP A 124 -23.28 -8.47 -11.23
N ASP A 125 -24.30 -8.63 -12.06
CA ASP A 125 -25.59 -9.28 -11.70
C ASP A 125 -25.44 -10.73 -11.24
N LYS A 126 -24.31 -11.36 -11.51
CA LYS A 126 -23.97 -12.73 -11.04
C LYS A 126 -23.12 -12.72 -9.78
N GLY A 127 -22.84 -11.55 -9.23
CA GLY A 127 -22.02 -11.35 -8.04
C GLY A 127 -20.52 -11.51 -8.29
N GLY A 128 -20.06 -11.42 -9.53
CA GLY A 128 -18.66 -11.49 -9.92
C GLY A 128 -18.03 -10.12 -10.09
N SER A 129 -16.75 -10.00 -9.79
CA SER A 129 -15.96 -8.83 -10.15
C SER A 129 -14.52 -9.20 -10.47
N THR A 130 -14.00 -8.56 -11.51
CA THR A 130 -12.55 -8.47 -11.77
C THR A 130 -12.22 -6.99 -11.87
N ALA A 131 -11.61 -6.44 -10.82
CA ALA A 131 -11.27 -5.02 -10.72
C ALA A 131 -9.77 -4.85 -10.46
N SER A 132 -9.22 -3.72 -10.88
CA SER A 132 -7.83 -3.36 -10.61
C SER A 132 -7.75 -1.89 -10.25
N PHE A 133 -7.07 -1.57 -9.15
CA PHE A 133 -6.88 -0.21 -8.66
C PHE A 133 -5.53 -0.08 -7.96
N VAL A 134 -5.06 1.16 -7.81
CA VAL A 134 -3.85 1.49 -7.04
C VAL A 134 -4.28 2.11 -5.71
N ALA A 135 -3.73 1.59 -4.62
CA ALA A 135 -3.90 2.12 -3.26
C ALA A 135 -2.65 2.94 -2.90
N PRO A 136 -2.73 4.28 -2.93
CA PRO A 136 -1.54 5.13 -2.78
C PRO A 136 -1.06 5.26 -1.34
N GLY A 137 -1.93 4.96 -0.36
CA GLY A 137 -1.62 5.12 1.07
C GLY A 137 -0.81 3.97 1.69
N ILE A 138 -0.60 2.88 0.98
CA ILE A 138 0.02 1.66 1.50
C ILE A 138 1.24 1.22 0.68
N THR A 139 2.10 0.38 1.29
CA THR A 139 3.26 -0.21 0.62
C THR A 139 3.45 -1.68 1.00
N LEU A 140 4.14 -2.44 0.11
CA LEU A 140 4.64 -3.79 0.39
C LEU A 140 6.07 -3.80 0.96
N ASP A 141 6.72 -2.65 1.01
CA ASP A 141 8.02 -2.47 1.65
C ASP A 141 7.87 -2.26 3.16
N ASP A 142 8.95 -2.32 3.91
CA ASP A 142 8.94 -2.04 5.34
C ASP A 142 8.72 -0.55 5.61
N GLY A 143 8.10 -0.21 6.73
CA GLY A 143 7.84 1.16 7.14
C GLY A 143 6.44 1.38 7.73
N PRO A 144 6.10 2.61 8.12
CA PRO A 144 4.82 2.91 8.79
C PRO A 144 3.59 2.65 7.91
N HIS A 145 3.72 2.76 6.59
CA HIS A 145 2.66 2.48 5.61
C HIS A 145 2.66 1.03 5.11
N SER A 146 3.50 0.16 5.69
CA SER A 146 3.58 -1.25 5.31
C SER A 146 2.31 -2.01 5.69
N VAL A 147 1.73 -2.73 4.74
CA VAL A 147 0.60 -3.64 5.02
C VAL A 147 1.00 -4.84 5.91
N PHE A 148 2.30 -5.00 6.21
CA PHE A 148 2.83 -6.04 7.09
C PHE A 148 3.11 -5.57 8.51
N THR A 149 2.89 -4.28 8.81
CA THR A 149 3.04 -3.70 10.16
C THR A 149 2.19 -4.46 11.19
N GLY A 150 2.69 -4.58 12.43
CA GLY A 150 1.98 -5.21 13.54
C GLY A 150 1.66 -6.71 13.34
N GLY A 151 2.36 -7.39 12.40
CA GLY A 151 2.10 -8.79 12.06
C GLY A 151 1.12 -8.97 10.91
N GLY A 152 0.82 -7.90 10.20
CA GLY A 152 -0.02 -7.86 9.01
C GLY A 152 -1.33 -7.12 9.19
N THR A 153 -2.05 -6.99 8.09
CA THR A 153 -3.32 -6.28 7.95
C THR A 153 -4.37 -7.20 7.34
N ALA A 154 -5.60 -6.71 7.12
CA ALA A 154 -6.64 -7.48 6.45
C ALA A 154 -7.28 -6.67 5.32
N LEU A 155 -7.60 -7.32 4.22
CA LEU A 155 -8.42 -6.75 3.15
C LEU A 155 -9.88 -7.12 3.41
N VAL A 156 -10.74 -6.11 3.58
CA VAL A 156 -12.16 -6.30 3.92
C VAL A 156 -13.05 -5.72 2.83
N ILE A 157 -14.05 -6.48 2.39
CA ILE A 157 -15.10 -6.02 1.48
C ILE A 157 -16.36 -5.73 2.31
N HIS A 158 -17.00 -4.63 1.99
CA HIS A 158 -18.21 -4.15 2.66
C HIS A 158 -19.48 -4.37 1.82
N GLU A 159 -20.62 -4.30 2.49
CA GLU A 159 -21.94 -4.53 1.91
C GLU A 159 -22.35 -3.48 0.88
N LYS A 160 -21.93 -2.24 1.09
CA LYS A 160 -22.30 -1.08 0.28
C LYS A 160 -21.07 -0.33 -0.23
N ALA A 161 -21.30 0.61 -1.13
CA ALA A 161 -20.30 1.58 -1.54
C ALA A 161 -19.87 2.48 -0.37
N ASP A 162 -18.62 2.90 -0.39
CA ASP A 162 -18.06 3.97 0.42
C ASP A 162 -18.46 5.32 -0.17
N ASP A 163 -18.98 6.24 0.65
CA ASP A 163 -19.36 7.59 0.24
C ASP A 163 -18.18 8.58 0.17
N GLY A 164 -16.98 8.14 0.55
CA GLY A 164 -15.75 8.91 0.52
C GLY A 164 -15.65 10.03 1.55
N LYS A 165 -16.54 10.11 2.53
CA LYS A 165 -16.63 11.24 3.48
C LYS A 165 -16.98 10.85 4.90
N THR A 166 -17.96 9.96 5.10
CA THR A 166 -18.53 9.66 6.42
C THR A 166 -17.54 8.87 7.27
N ASP A 167 -16.99 9.49 8.31
CA ASP A 167 -16.14 8.85 9.29
C ASP A 167 -16.96 7.88 10.17
N PRO A 168 -16.46 6.69 10.52
CA PRO A 168 -15.09 6.18 10.27
C PRO A 168 -14.93 5.28 9.05
N ALA A 169 -15.96 5.02 8.23
CA ALA A 169 -15.90 3.95 7.22
C ALA A 169 -16.81 4.20 5.99
N GLY A 170 -17.12 5.47 5.64
CA GLY A 170 -17.82 5.80 4.41
C GLY A 170 -19.26 5.28 4.32
N ALA A 171 -19.94 5.08 5.46
CA ALA A 171 -21.29 4.49 5.52
C ALA A 171 -21.42 3.15 4.75
N ALA A 172 -20.30 2.41 4.57
CA ALA A 172 -20.17 1.23 3.71
C ALA A 172 -20.94 -0.01 4.21
N GLY A 173 -21.60 0.06 5.38
CA GLY A 173 -22.38 -1.05 5.91
C GLY A 173 -21.57 -2.17 6.54
N ASN A 174 -22.13 -3.37 6.54
CA ASN A 174 -21.52 -4.54 7.16
C ASN A 174 -20.27 -5.01 6.38
N ARG A 175 -19.34 -5.70 7.09
CA ARG A 175 -18.23 -6.40 6.48
C ARG A 175 -18.70 -7.76 5.99
N ILE A 176 -18.57 -8.03 4.70
CA ILE A 176 -19.15 -9.24 4.07
C ILE A 176 -18.09 -10.24 3.61
N ALA A 177 -16.84 -9.81 3.47
CA ALA A 177 -15.73 -10.70 3.20
C ALA A 177 -14.40 -10.15 3.76
N CYS A 178 -13.47 -11.06 4.04
CA CYS A 178 -12.19 -10.73 4.62
C CYS A 178 -11.09 -11.66 4.12
N GLY A 179 -9.87 -11.13 4.01
CA GLY A 179 -8.66 -11.89 3.71
C GLY A 179 -7.43 -11.30 4.39
N LEU A 180 -6.53 -12.18 4.86
CA LEU A 180 -5.34 -11.77 5.60
C LEU A 180 -4.22 -11.33 4.65
N ILE A 181 -3.61 -10.20 4.95
CA ILE A 181 -2.39 -9.71 4.29
C ILE A 181 -1.23 -9.95 5.25
N LYS A 182 -0.38 -10.94 4.96
CA LYS A 182 0.80 -11.32 5.76
C LYS A 182 1.99 -11.61 4.85
N LYS A 183 3.22 -11.45 5.40
CA LYS A 183 4.47 -11.94 4.75
C LYS A 183 4.50 -13.45 4.69
#